data_54759d226a6f6be8682326f9ada262ca
#
_entry.id   54759d226a6f6be8682326f9ada262ca
#
_cell.length_a   1.000
_cell.length_b   1.000
_cell.length_c   1.000
_cell.angle_alpha   90.00
_cell.angle_beta   90.00
_cell.angle_gamma   90.00
#
_symmetry.space_group_name_H-M   'P 1'
#
loop_
_entity.id
_entity.type
_entity.pdbx_description
1 polymer ?
#
loop_
_entity_poly.entity_id
_entity_poly.type
_entity_poly.pdbx_seq_one_letter_code
_entity_poly.pdbx_strand_id
1 'polypeptide(L)'
;MGVGWGRTLQLSLRSVTVRPVKAMSVVSLLGGLTRGSAISIYEIASRLAALFDAGCFYIAAPVFTDTEATRDLLMRQSILEDAFTHARDVDAAFVSVGAVHKDATIFRIGLVGDDDLTSLHEAGAVGDICGHWIDADGQLVDHPLNHRVIGLAPENLRDIETVILPSSGLEKVPVLRAVLRLGIVDVLITDEKTAEAILAERR
;
A
#
# COMPACT_ATOMS: atom_id res chain seq x y z
N MET A 1 13.57 3.65 -4.57
CA MET A 1 12.18 3.36 -5.01
C MET A 1 11.40 2.66 -3.92
N GLY A 2 10.26 3.20 -3.51
CA GLY A 2 9.35 2.58 -2.55
C GLY A 2 8.40 1.60 -3.22
N VAL A 3 8.05 0.50 -2.57
CA VAL A 3 7.10 -0.47 -3.11
C VAL A 3 6.07 -0.88 -2.06
N GLY A 4 4.81 -0.83 -2.44
CA GLY A 4 3.70 -1.39 -1.68
C GLY A 4 3.52 -2.88 -1.93
N TRP A 5 2.38 -3.42 -1.53
CA TRP A 5 2.04 -4.81 -1.73
C TRP A 5 0.73 -4.94 -2.51
N GLY A 6 0.48 -6.11 -3.06
CA GLY A 6 -0.78 -6.41 -3.74
C GLY A 6 -0.58 -7.25 -4.99
N ARG A 7 -1.66 -7.90 -5.40
CA ARG A 7 -1.64 -8.81 -6.55
C ARG A 7 -1.25 -8.11 -7.85
N THR A 8 -1.71 -6.89 -8.05
CA THR A 8 -1.37 -6.11 -9.26
C THR A 8 0.11 -5.85 -9.34
N LEU A 9 0.75 -5.40 -8.25
CA LEU A 9 2.19 -5.16 -8.19
C LEU A 9 2.98 -6.45 -8.44
N GLN A 10 2.59 -7.55 -7.78
CA GLN A 10 3.24 -8.84 -7.97
C GLN A 10 3.16 -9.33 -9.43
N LEU A 11 2.01 -9.17 -10.08
CA LEU A 11 1.84 -9.55 -11.48
C LEU A 11 2.63 -8.66 -12.42
N SER A 12 2.71 -7.36 -12.16
CA SER A 12 3.48 -6.41 -12.96
C SER A 12 4.96 -6.79 -13.06
N LEU A 13 5.53 -7.36 -11.98
CA LEU A 13 6.93 -7.80 -11.96
C LEU A 13 7.25 -8.89 -12.99
N ARG A 14 6.25 -9.62 -13.48
CA ARG A 14 6.44 -10.65 -14.51
C ARG A 14 6.80 -10.08 -15.87
N SER A 15 6.44 -8.81 -16.09
CA SER A 15 6.66 -8.11 -17.36
C SER A 15 7.83 -7.13 -17.30
N VAL A 16 8.48 -7.00 -16.14
CA VAL A 16 9.66 -6.14 -15.98
C VAL A 16 10.89 -6.84 -16.57
N THR A 17 11.57 -6.14 -17.47
CA THR A 17 12.84 -6.62 -18.03
C THR A 17 13.97 -6.37 -17.05
N VAL A 18 14.84 -7.37 -16.86
CA VAL A 18 16.07 -7.24 -16.06
C VAL A 18 16.93 -6.11 -16.61
N ARG A 19 17.23 -5.13 -15.77
CA ARG A 19 18.02 -3.95 -16.16
C ARG A 19 18.74 -3.39 -14.93
N PRO A 20 20.05 -3.62 -14.79
CA PRO A 20 20.82 -3.02 -13.71
C PRO A 20 20.72 -1.49 -13.72
N VAL A 21 20.44 -0.90 -12.56
CA VAL A 21 20.36 0.55 -12.36
C VAL A 21 21.32 0.94 -11.24
N LYS A 22 22.35 1.72 -11.57
CA LYS A 22 23.35 2.13 -10.58
C LYS A 22 22.74 2.95 -9.45
N ALA A 23 23.20 2.70 -8.24
CA ALA A 23 22.80 3.41 -7.02
C ALA A 23 21.28 3.32 -6.70
N MET A 24 20.56 2.38 -7.33
CA MET A 24 19.16 2.15 -7.01
C MET A 24 19.01 1.36 -5.71
N SER A 25 18.02 1.72 -4.91
CA SER A 25 17.54 0.93 -3.79
C SER A 25 16.02 0.72 -3.89
N VAL A 26 15.55 -0.39 -3.38
CA VAL A 26 14.13 -0.71 -3.23
C VAL A 26 13.83 -0.83 -1.74
N VAL A 27 12.75 -0.20 -1.28
CA VAL A 27 12.33 -0.26 0.11
C VAL A 27 10.84 -0.61 0.19
N SER A 28 10.46 -1.51 1.13
CA SER A 28 9.05 -1.76 1.41
C SER A 28 8.42 -0.55 2.10
N LEU A 29 7.21 -0.16 1.69
CA LEU A 29 6.49 0.98 2.28
C LEU A 29 5.63 0.59 3.48
N LEU A 30 5.55 -0.70 3.80
CA LEU A 30 4.80 -1.21 4.95
C LEU A 30 5.42 -2.52 5.44
N GLY A 31 5.02 -2.92 6.64
CA GLY A 31 5.43 -4.16 7.26
C GLY A 31 4.92 -5.40 6.52
N GLY A 32 5.46 -6.56 6.86
CA GLY A 32 5.18 -7.82 6.21
C GLY A 32 4.05 -8.62 6.85
N LEU A 33 3.76 -9.76 6.21
CA LEU A 33 2.84 -10.77 6.69
C LEU A 33 3.60 -11.89 7.40
N THR A 34 3.06 -12.37 8.50
CA THR A 34 3.66 -13.49 9.27
C THR A 34 3.35 -14.86 8.64
N ARG A 35 2.33 -14.95 7.82
CA ARG A 35 2.01 -16.18 7.06
C ARG A 35 2.52 -16.04 5.64
N GLY A 36 3.26 -17.07 5.16
CA GLY A 36 3.65 -17.16 3.76
C GLY A 36 2.39 -17.17 2.89
N SER A 37 2.07 -16.05 2.29
CA SER A 37 1.02 -15.93 1.27
C SER A 37 1.68 -15.76 -0.09
N ALA A 38 0.95 -16.11 -1.14
CA ALA A 38 1.41 -15.89 -2.52
C ALA A 38 1.65 -14.39 -2.84
N ILE A 39 1.33 -13.49 -1.90
CA ILE A 39 1.48 -12.03 -2.05
C ILE A 39 2.20 -11.53 -0.79
N SER A 40 3.52 -11.56 -0.81
CA SER A 40 4.37 -11.01 0.26
C SER A 40 5.01 -9.72 -0.19
N ILE A 41 4.95 -8.68 0.66
CA ILE A 41 5.65 -7.41 0.41
C ILE A 41 7.15 -7.65 0.26
N TYR A 42 7.73 -8.52 1.08
CA TYR A 42 9.15 -8.83 1.04
C TYR A 42 9.55 -9.53 -0.25
N GLU A 43 8.69 -10.43 -0.78
CA GLU A 43 8.92 -11.05 -2.09
C GLU A 43 8.83 -10.03 -3.22
N ILE A 44 7.86 -9.10 -3.18
CA ILE A 44 7.72 -8.05 -4.19
C ILE A 44 8.96 -7.16 -4.17
N ALA A 45 9.37 -6.66 -3.00
CA ALA A 45 10.53 -5.79 -2.85
C ALA A 45 11.84 -6.47 -3.28
N SER A 46 12.09 -7.71 -2.81
CA SER A 46 13.32 -8.43 -3.16
C SER A 46 13.40 -8.79 -4.64
N ARG A 47 12.27 -9.18 -5.22
CA ARG A 47 12.20 -9.50 -6.65
C ARG A 47 12.42 -8.27 -7.51
N LEU A 48 11.81 -7.13 -7.12
CA LEU A 48 12.04 -5.87 -7.82
C LEU A 48 13.50 -5.43 -7.72
N ALA A 49 14.10 -5.52 -6.53
CA ALA A 49 15.51 -5.23 -6.32
C ALA A 49 16.42 -6.12 -7.20
N ALA A 50 16.14 -7.44 -7.27
CA ALA A 50 16.90 -8.35 -8.11
C ALA A 50 16.79 -8.03 -9.61
N LEU A 51 15.64 -7.55 -10.09
CA LEU A 51 15.45 -7.17 -11.50
C LEU A 51 16.30 -5.95 -11.89
N PHE A 52 16.65 -5.10 -10.93
CA PHE A 52 17.43 -3.88 -11.18
C PHE A 52 18.85 -3.93 -10.61
N ASP A 53 19.29 -5.07 -10.04
CA ASP A 53 20.56 -5.21 -9.31
C ASP A 53 20.72 -4.13 -8.23
N ALA A 54 19.66 -3.94 -7.44
CA ALA A 54 19.47 -2.87 -6.46
C ALA A 54 19.61 -3.38 -5.04
N GLY A 55 19.99 -2.49 -4.10
CA GLY A 55 19.87 -2.73 -2.67
C GLY A 55 18.40 -2.91 -2.26
N CYS A 56 18.14 -3.75 -1.24
CA CYS A 56 16.78 -3.99 -0.76
C CYS A 56 16.66 -3.73 0.74
N PHE A 57 15.69 -2.89 1.13
CA PHE A 57 15.40 -2.55 2.51
C PHE A 57 13.96 -2.95 2.86
N TYR A 58 13.74 -3.34 4.10
CA TYR A 58 12.44 -3.78 4.58
C TYR A 58 12.05 -3.06 5.86
N ILE A 59 10.77 -2.72 6.00
CA ILE A 59 10.17 -2.46 7.30
C ILE A 59 9.94 -3.83 7.95
N ALA A 60 10.92 -4.30 8.74
CA ALA A 60 10.98 -5.63 9.32
C ALA A 60 10.05 -5.76 10.56
N ALA A 61 8.77 -5.52 10.36
CA ALA A 61 7.72 -5.61 11.36
C ALA A 61 6.44 -6.20 10.74
N PRO A 62 5.48 -6.71 11.51
CA PRO A 62 4.17 -7.05 10.97
C PRO A 62 3.45 -5.80 10.47
N VAL A 63 2.62 -5.93 9.41
CA VAL A 63 1.82 -4.79 8.90
C VAL A 63 0.79 -4.30 9.90
N PHE A 64 0.20 -5.21 10.69
CA PHE A 64 -0.65 -4.86 11.83
C PHE A 64 -0.13 -5.51 13.10
N THR A 65 -0.11 -4.75 14.17
CA THR A 65 0.15 -5.24 15.53
C THR A 65 -1.15 -5.59 16.25
N ASP A 66 -1.07 -6.32 17.34
CA ASP A 66 -2.26 -6.67 18.14
C ASP A 66 -2.83 -5.45 18.88
N THR A 67 -1.98 -4.48 19.25
CA THR A 67 -2.37 -3.27 19.97
C THR A 67 -1.63 -2.04 19.45
N GLU A 68 -2.22 -0.87 19.63
CA GLU A 68 -1.58 0.42 19.38
C GLU A 68 -0.29 0.58 20.18
N ALA A 69 -0.29 0.20 21.46
CA ALA A 69 0.90 0.27 22.32
C ALA A 69 2.07 -0.56 21.77
N THR A 70 1.79 -1.73 21.19
CA THR A 70 2.82 -2.56 20.53
C THR A 70 3.35 -1.88 19.28
N ARG A 71 2.47 -1.29 18.47
CA ARG A 71 2.85 -0.51 17.29
C ARG A 71 3.77 0.65 17.67
N ASP A 72 3.40 1.43 18.68
CA ASP A 72 4.19 2.58 19.16
C ASP A 72 5.56 2.17 19.70
N LEU A 73 5.63 1.03 20.40
CA LEU A 73 6.88 0.47 20.86
C LEU A 73 7.81 0.07 19.70
N LEU A 74 7.27 -0.58 18.69
CA LEU A 74 8.02 -0.96 17.48
C LEU A 74 8.48 0.27 16.71
N MET A 75 7.62 1.26 16.51
CA MET A 75 7.95 2.50 15.78
C MET A 75 9.07 3.32 16.42
N ARG A 76 9.35 3.12 17.72
CA ARG A 76 10.47 3.75 18.43
C ARG A 76 11.78 2.97 18.34
N GLN A 77 11.80 1.80 17.70
CA GLN A 77 13.05 1.05 17.50
C GLN A 77 13.87 1.71 16.42
N SER A 78 15.16 1.99 16.69
CA SER A 78 16.05 2.68 15.74
C SER A 78 16.12 1.99 14.37
N ILE A 79 16.12 0.67 14.34
CA ILE A 79 16.14 -0.10 13.08
C ILE A 79 14.88 0.14 12.23
N LEU A 80 13.73 0.36 12.85
CA LEU A 80 12.50 0.71 12.11
C LEU A 80 12.46 2.18 11.72
N GLU A 81 12.96 3.07 12.58
CA GLU A 81 13.10 4.49 12.28
C GLU A 81 13.98 4.70 11.04
N ASP A 82 15.13 3.98 10.97
CA ASP A 82 16.01 3.99 9.80
C ASP A 82 15.28 3.48 8.54
N ALA A 83 14.53 2.38 8.65
CA ALA A 83 13.76 1.84 7.53
C ALA A 83 12.67 2.82 7.04
N PHE A 84 11.96 3.49 7.95
CA PHE A 84 10.98 4.52 7.60
C PHE A 84 11.63 5.78 7.03
N THR A 85 12.84 6.13 7.46
CA THR A 85 13.61 7.21 6.85
C THR A 85 13.91 6.89 5.38
N HIS A 86 14.40 5.68 5.09
CA HIS A 86 14.57 5.23 3.70
C HIS A 86 13.25 5.20 2.92
N ALA A 87 12.14 4.80 3.55
CA ALA A 87 10.83 4.74 2.89
C ALA A 87 10.26 6.12 2.54
N ARG A 88 10.61 7.17 3.29
CA ARG A 88 10.24 8.55 3.00
C ARG A 88 11.14 9.21 1.96
N ASP A 89 12.42 8.81 1.90
CA ASP A 89 13.45 9.39 1.03
C ASP A 89 13.59 8.60 -0.28
N VAL A 90 12.46 8.34 -0.94
CA VAL A 90 12.45 7.66 -2.25
C VAL A 90 12.00 8.61 -3.35
N ASP A 91 12.63 8.52 -4.52
CA ASP A 91 12.27 9.33 -5.69
C ASP A 91 10.95 8.88 -6.32
N ALA A 92 10.62 7.59 -6.19
CA ALA A 92 9.38 7.04 -6.73
C ALA A 92 8.79 5.97 -5.82
N ALA A 93 7.45 5.88 -5.80
CA ALA A 93 6.70 4.85 -5.11
C ALA A 93 5.79 4.07 -6.08
N PHE A 94 5.78 2.75 -5.95
CA PHE A 94 4.91 1.86 -6.71
C PHE A 94 3.92 1.24 -5.73
N VAL A 95 2.71 1.76 -5.68
CA VAL A 95 1.70 1.46 -4.66
C VAL A 95 0.47 0.79 -5.23
N SER A 96 -0.35 0.20 -4.39
CA SER A 96 -1.68 -0.29 -4.76
C SER A 96 -2.70 0.08 -3.71
N VAL A 97 -3.98 -0.04 -4.05
CA VAL A 97 -5.10 0.15 -3.14
C VAL A 97 -5.90 -1.13 -2.98
N GLY A 98 -6.43 -1.36 -1.79
CA GLY A 98 -7.42 -2.39 -1.48
C GLY A 98 -8.82 -1.78 -1.36
N ALA A 99 -9.86 -2.52 -1.77
CA ALA A 99 -11.26 -2.14 -1.52
C ALA A 99 -11.74 -2.75 -0.20
N VAL A 100 -12.73 -2.12 0.43
CA VAL A 100 -13.46 -2.72 1.56
C VAL A 100 -14.48 -3.72 0.99
N HIS A 101 -13.98 -4.92 0.66
CA HIS A 101 -14.79 -5.98 0.05
C HIS A 101 -14.25 -7.34 0.44
N LYS A 102 -15.13 -8.31 0.73
CA LYS A 102 -14.77 -9.67 1.17
C LYS A 102 -13.79 -10.40 0.25
N ASP A 103 -13.82 -10.11 -1.04
CA ASP A 103 -12.92 -10.73 -2.03
C ASP A 103 -11.59 -9.96 -2.19
N ALA A 104 -11.40 -8.83 -1.49
CA ALA A 104 -10.15 -8.13 -1.49
C ALA A 104 -9.05 -8.98 -0.83
N THR A 105 -7.82 -8.80 -1.30
CA THR A 105 -6.69 -9.65 -0.91
C THR A 105 -6.52 -9.75 0.60
N ILE A 106 -6.64 -8.64 1.30
CA ILE A 106 -6.40 -8.53 2.75
C ILE A 106 -7.38 -9.40 3.58
N PHE A 107 -8.65 -9.49 3.15
CA PHE A 107 -9.66 -10.35 3.77
C PHE A 107 -9.48 -11.81 3.37
N ARG A 108 -9.22 -12.09 2.09
CA ARG A 108 -9.02 -13.45 1.57
C ARG A 108 -7.86 -14.19 2.20
N ILE A 109 -6.78 -13.50 2.57
CA ILE A 109 -5.64 -14.11 3.26
C ILE A 109 -5.82 -14.17 4.77
N GLY A 110 -6.96 -13.69 5.29
CA GLY A 110 -7.29 -13.70 6.73
C GLY A 110 -6.42 -12.76 7.57
N LEU A 111 -5.89 -11.69 6.98
CA LEU A 111 -5.13 -10.67 7.70
C LEU A 111 -6.08 -9.74 8.46
N VAL A 112 -7.24 -9.47 7.89
CA VAL A 112 -8.35 -8.71 8.47
C VAL A 112 -9.58 -9.61 8.46
N GLY A 113 -10.33 -9.64 9.55
CA GLY A 113 -11.48 -10.53 9.76
C GLY A 113 -12.80 -9.99 9.21
N ASP A 114 -13.82 -10.83 9.23
CA ASP A 114 -15.16 -10.44 8.79
C ASP A 114 -15.80 -9.37 9.70
N ASP A 115 -15.49 -9.40 11.00
CA ASP A 115 -15.96 -8.39 11.96
C ASP A 115 -15.32 -7.02 11.64
N ASP A 116 -14.04 -7.01 11.26
CA ASP A 116 -13.35 -5.80 10.82
C ASP A 116 -13.94 -5.27 9.50
N LEU A 117 -14.35 -6.15 8.57
CA LEU A 117 -15.01 -5.73 7.33
C LEU A 117 -16.27 -4.93 7.62
N THR A 118 -17.10 -5.42 8.54
CA THR A 118 -18.34 -4.76 8.94
C THR A 118 -18.06 -3.41 9.61
N SER A 119 -17.16 -3.38 10.59
CA SER A 119 -16.81 -2.15 11.32
C SER A 119 -16.09 -1.11 10.45
N LEU A 120 -15.31 -1.52 9.44
CA LEU A 120 -14.72 -0.61 8.45
C LEU A 120 -15.80 0.07 7.60
N HIS A 121 -16.83 -0.69 7.16
CA HIS A 121 -17.98 -0.09 6.46
C HIS A 121 -18.74 0.90 7.34
N GLU A 122 -18.99 0.55 8.61
CA GLU A 122 -19.62 1.44 9.57
C GLU A 122 -18.81 2.72 9.84
N ALA A 123 -17.48 2.61 9.84
CA ALA A 123 -16.57 3.76 9.94
C ALA A 123 -16.45 4.58 8.64
N GLY A 124 -17.15 4.18 7.56
CA GLY A 124 -17.15 4.89 6.28
C GLY A 124 -15.91 4.64 5.41
N ALA A 125 -15.13 3.60 5.70
CA ALA A 125 -13.96 3.26 4.89
C ALA A 125 -14.38 2.83 3.49
N VAL A 126 -13.69 3.33 2.46
CA VAL A 126 -13.85 2.92 1.06
C VAL A 126 -12.72 2.02 0.56
N GLY A 127 -11.60 1.98 1.27
CA GLY A 127 -10.46 1.14 0.96
C GLY A 127 -9.23 1.49 1.77
N ASP A 128 -8.10 0.85 1.41
CA ASP A 128 -6.81 1.12 2.04
C ASP A 128 -5.73 1.47 1.02
N ILE A 129 -4.73 2.22 1.50
CA ILE A 129 -3.44 2.42 0.85
C ILE A 129 -2.32 2.25 1.89
N CYS A 130 -1.32 1.44 1.58
CA CYS A 130 -0.23 1.09 2.50
C CYS A 130 -0.73 0.57 3.88
N GLY A 131 -1.88 -0.12 3.89
CA GLY A 131 -2.52 -0.65 5.10
C GLY A 131 -3.36 0.36 5.89
N HIS A 132 -3.39 1.62 5.48
CA HIS A 132 -4.19 2.67 6.11
C HIS A 132 -5.56 2.78 5.43
N TRP A 133 -6.63 2.66 6.22
CA TRP A 133 -8.00 2.73 5.76
C TRP A 133 -8.48 4.18 5.67
N ILE A 134 -9.06 4.53 4.54
CA ILE A 134 -9.51 5.88 4.20
C ILE A 134 -10.98 5.92 3.81
N ASP A 135 -11.60 7.05 4.08
CA ASP A 135 -12.96 7.37 3.65
C ASP A 135 -13.01 7.90 2.20
N ALA A 136 -14.20 8.29 1.74
CA ALA A 136 -14.41 8.80 0.38
C ALA A 136 -13.70 10.14 0.09
N ASP A 137 -13.37 10.90 1.11
CA ASP A 137 -12.61 12.15 1.01
C ASP A 137 -11.10 11.93 1.15
N GLY A 138 -10.69 10.67 1.39
CA GLY A 138 -9.31 10.26 1.53
C GLY A 138 -8.76 10.46 2.95
N GLN A 139 -9.60 10.81 3.92
CA GLN A 139 -9.16 10.95 5.30
C GLN A 139 -9.06 9.58 5.98
N LEU A 140 -8.14 9.45 6.92
CA LEU A 140 -8.05 8.23 7.74
C LEU A 140 -9.34 8.06 8.55
N VAL A 141 -9.97 6.89 8.44
CA VAL A 141 -11.12 6.57 9.30
C VAL A 141 -10.66 6.32 10.73
N ASP A 142 -11.48 6.70 11.71
CA ASP A 142 -11.25 6.33 13.12
C ASP A 142 -11.62 4.86 13.33
N HIS A 143 -10.63 3.99 13.17
CA HIS A 143 -10.79 2.55 13.27
C HIS A 143 -9.56 1.91 13.93
N PRO A 144 -9.73 0.87 14.78
CA PRO A 144 -8.62 0.23 15.48
C PRO A 144 -7.49 -0.28 14.58
N LEU A 145 -7.78 -0.67 13.33
CA LEU A 145 -6.75 -1.08 12.38
C LEU A 145 -5.80 0.07 12.02
N ASN A 146 -6.30 1.30 11.88
CA ASN A 146 -5.46 2.47 11.61
C ASN A 146 -4.52 2.81 12.77
N HIS A 147 -4.91 2.49 14.02
CA HIS A 147 -4.06 2.68 15.19
C HIS A 147 -2.99 1.59 15.34
N ARG A 148 -3.10 0.46 14.62
CA ARG A 148 -2.23 -0.72 14.73
C ARG A 148 -1.35 -0.97 13.51
N VAL A 149 -1.51 -0.17 12.44
CA VAL A 149 -0.78 -0.35 11.19
C VAL A 149 0.68 0.10 11.31
N ILE A 150 1.57 -0.69 10.72
CA ILE A 150 2.98 -0.33 10.49
C ILE A 150 3.17 -0.21 8.97
N GLY A 151 3.07 1.01 8.48
CA GLY A 151 3.16 1.36 7.07
C GLY A 151 3.41 2.85 6.90
N LEU A 152 3.88 3.24 5.74
CA LEU A 152 4.04 4.64 5.39
C LEU A 152 2.66 5.31 5.34
N ALA A 153 2.47 6.35 6.12
CA ALA A 153 1.20 7.07 6.16
C ALA A 153 0.90 7.73 4.80
N PRO A 154 -0.37 7.79 4.37
CA PRO A 154 -0.74 8.33 3.05
C PRO A 154 -0.22 9.75 2.81
N GLU A 155 -0.19 10.60 3.84
CA GLU A 155 0.35 11.96 3.75
C GLU A 155 1.83 12.02 3.36
N ASN A 156 2.64 11.01 3.76
CA ASN A 156 4.05 10.94 3.39
C ASN A 156 4.26 10.59 1.91
N LEU A 157 3.27 9.98 1.24
CA LEU A 157 3.34 9.74 -0.20
C LEU A 157 3.32 11.05 -1.00
N ARG A 158 2.79 12.13 -0.43
CA ARG A 158 2.73 13.44 -1.09
C ARG A 158 4.11 14.06 -1.31
N ASP A 159 5.09 13.71 -0.47
CA ASP A 159 6.44 14.24 -0.55
C ASP A 159 7.33 13.44 -1.52
N ILE A 160 6.82 12.33 -2.06
CA ILE A 160 7.53 11.50 -3.05
C ILE A 160 7.30 12.09 -4.45
N GLU A 161 8.40 12.28 -5.22
CA GLU A 161 8.36 12.94 -6.53
C GLU A 161 7.42 12.26 -7.53
N THR A 162 7.35 10.91 -7.50
CA THR A 162 6.49 10.16 -8.44
C THR A 162 5.81 8.99 -7.76
N VAL A 163 4.50 9.05 -7.59
CA VAL A 163 3.69 7.94 -7.06
C VAL A 163 2.88 7.29 -8.18
N ILE A 164 3.19 6.02 -8.46
CA ILE A 164 2.59 5.23 -9.52
C ILE A 164 1.62 4.21 -8.89
N LEU A 165 0.36 4.25 -9.31
CA LEU A 165 -0.71 3.39 -8.83
C LEU A 165 -1.30 2.55 -9.97
N PRO A 166 -0.84 1.32 -10.22
CA PRO A 166 -1.54 0.39 -11.08
C PRO A 166 -2.70 -0.26 -10.31
N SER A 167 -3.92 -0.02 -10.77
CA SER A 167 -5.11 -0.58 -10.12
C SER A 167 -6.29 -0.59 -11.10
N SER A 168 -7.10 -1.64 -11.07
CA SER A 168 -8.28 -1.80 -11.91
C SER A 168 -9.37 -2.56 -11.17
N GLY A 169 -10.61 -2.43 -11.65
CA GLY A 169 -11.80 -3.07 -11.11
C GLY A 169 -12.81 -2.07 -10.56
N LEU A 170 -14.07 -2.26 -10.90
CA LEU A 170 -15.14 -1.34 -10.51
C LEU A 170 -15.32 -1.26 -8.99
N GLU A 171 -15.02 -2.35 -8.28
CA GLU A 171 -15.04 -2.41 -6.81
C GLU A 171 -14.01 -1.50 -6.14
N LYS A 172 -12.99 -1.06 -6.89
CA LYS A 172 -11.95 -0.15 -6.42
C LYS A 172 -12.20 1.33 -6.77
N VAL A 173 -13.24 1.61 -7.54
CA VAL A 173 -13.55 2.99 -7.95
C VAL A 173 -13.69 3.93 -6.74
N PRO A 174 -14.36 3.57 -5.64
CA PRO A 174 -14.45 4.44 -4.47
C PRO A 174 -13.08 4.84 -3.90
N VAL A 175 -12.22 3.86 -3.63
CA VAL A 175 -10.89 4.12 -3.08
C VAL A 175 -9.96 4.82 -4.09
N LEU A 176 -10.07 4.52 -5.38
CA LEU A 176 -9.31 5.21 -6.43
C LEU A 176 -9.68 6.70 -6.48
N ARG A 177 -10.96 7.03 -6.36
CA ARG A 177 -11.42 8.42 -6.27
C ARG A 177 -10.87 9.11 -5.01
N ALA A 178 -10.90 8.41 -3.88
CA ALA A 178 -10.38 8.94 -2.62
C ALA A 178 -8.90 9.30 -2.71
N VAL A 179 -8.04 8.39 -3.20
CA VAL A 179 -6.59 8.67 -3.34
C VAL A 179 -6.28 9.73 -4.39
N LEU A 180 -7.08 9.82 -5.46
CA LEU A 180 -6.94 10.89 -6.46
C LEU A 180 -7.35 12.26 -5.90
N ARG A 181 -8.38 12.32 -5.03
CA ARG A 181 -8.74 13.55 -4.31
C ARG A 181 -7.66 14.02 -3.34
N LEU A 182 -6.98 13.08 -2.70
CA LEU A 182 -5.84 13.38 -1.83
C LEU A 182 -4.66 14.02 -2.57
N GLY A 183 -4.57 13.86 -3.91
CA GLY A 183 -3.46 14.37 -4.70
C GLY A 183 -2.11 13.71 -4.37
N ILE A 184 -2.14 12.44 -3.98
CA ILE A 184 -0.94 11.64 -3.65
C ILE A 184 -0.54 10.67 -4.77
N VAL A 185 -1.24 10.70 -5.91
CA VAL A 185 -1.00 9.80 -7.06
C VAL A 185 -0.71 10.66 -8.28
N ASP A 186 0.48 10.49 -8.86
CA ASP A 186 0.90 11.20 -10.07
C ASP A 186 0.54 10.43 -11.33
N VAL A 187 0.62 9.09 -11.26
CA VAL A 187 0.35 8.19 -12.39
C VAL A 187 -0.61 7.09 -11.98
N LEU A 188 -1.82 7.12 -12.54
CA LEU A 188 -2.78 6.02 -12.44
C LEU A 188 -2.70 5.16 -13.71
N ILE A 189 -2.43 3.85 -13.54
CA ILE A 189 -2.49 2.86 -14.61
C ILE A 189 -3.73 2.00 -14.37
N THR A 190 -4.72 2.09 -15.26
CA THR A 190 -6.00 1.41 -15.08
C THR A 190 -6.61 0.96 -16.42
N ASP A 191 -7.67 0.16 -16.36
CA ASP A 191 -8.45 -0.22 -17.55
C ASP A 191 -9.50 0.87 -17.90
N GLU A 192 -9.98 0.82 -19.16
CA GLU A 192 -10.94 1.78 -19.71
C GLU A 192 -12.22 1.88 -18.89
N LYS A 193 -12.81 0.73 -18.49
CA LYS A 193 -14.06 0.71 -17.71
C LYS A 193 -13.91 1.35 -16.34
N THR A 194 -12.79 1.08 -15.69
CA THR A 194 -12.47 1.69 -14.39
C THR A 194 -12.25 3.20 -14.55
N ALA A 195 -11.52 3.63 -15.61
CA ALA A 195 -11.29 5.03 -15.91
C ALA A 195 -12.61 5.79 -16.18
N GLU A 196 -13.48 5.23 -17.01
CA GLU A 196 -14.81 5.79 -17.30
C GLU A 196 -15.63 5.92 -16.02
N ALA A 197 -15.65 4.88 -15.17
CA ALA A 197 -16.37 4.92 -13.91
C ALA A 197 -15.82 5.98 -12.96
N ILE A 198 -14.50 6.17 -12.89
CA ILE A 198 -13.87 7.24 -12.07
C ILE A 198 -14.34 8.62 -12.56
N LEU A 199 -14.45 8.82 -13.86
CA LEU A 199 -14.80 10.12 -14.49
C LEU A 199 -16.30 10.42 -14.48
N ALA A 200 -17.18 9.42 -14.43
CA ALA A 200 -18.63 9.56 -14.56
C ALA A 200 -19.28 10.45 -13.46
N GLU A 201 -18.67 10.64 -12.32
CA GLU A 201 -19.18 11.48 -11.22
C GLU A 201 -18.82 12.98 -11.37
N ARG A 202 -18.07 13.38 -12.39
CA ARG A 202 -17.73 14.79 -12.66
C ARG A 202 -18.79 15.54 -13.48
N ARG A 203 -19.93 14.90 -13.73
CA ARG A 203 -21.09 15.49 -14.41
C ARG A 203 -22.22 15.63 -13.40
#